data_cd049eff5027f6c1a5263a0de310f6d5
#
_entry.id   cd049eff5027f6c1a5263a0de310f6d5
#
_cell.length_a   1.000
_cell.length_b   1.000
_cell.length_c   1.000
_cell.angle_alpha   90.00
_cell.angle_beta   90.00
_cell.angle_gamma   90.00
#
_symmetry.space_group_name_H-M   'P 1'
#
loop_
_entity.id
_entity.type
_entity.pdbx_description
1 polymer ?
#
loop_
_entity_poly.entity_id
_entity_poly.type
_entity_poly.pdbx_seq_one_letter_code
_entity_poly.pdbx_strand_id
1 'polypeptide(L)'
;MINYKDTPKLLVKKPLFFIIISVISGNITYLISRNSYIGVIVFITSIIFCAFILIEKNFRGMLLVFFLFSFVSCLFYYSIYENKSSIYTVRIDSIKKNEVLGNFRGRKVYINNIDSNIKTGEILTFKGKFKKSIDVKSGIVGHLFVKDQIKIKKGYKYYINRFSEEYFCYIKTSLGENKSAFLTALVFGNKDFLSYSQKNNLSNLGVIHLICVSGFHISLLFMCINKFLNTKFSLIICLFYIISIGCPISAVRAYIMIFLMILSKKISRNYDSISALCLSAIILIIYKPYILYES
;
A
#
# COMPACT_ATOMS: atom_id res chain seq x y z
N MET A 1 -14.83 36.61 -20.84
CA MET A 1 -15.58 36.47 -19.57
C MET A 1 -16.30 35.13 -19.60
N ILE A 2 -15.80 34.12 -18.89
CA ILE A 2 -16.41 32.79 -18.80
C ILE A 2 -17.52 32.88 -17.77
N ASN A 3 -18.74 32.59 -18.21
CA ASN A 3 -19.94 32.70 -17.38
C ASN A 3 -19.95 31.56 -16.36
N TYR A 4 -19.59 31.84 -15.11
CA TYR A 4 -19.47 30.88 -13.99
C TYR A 4 -20.82 30.31 -13.48
N LYS A 5 -21.93 30.57 -14.18
CA LYS A 5 -23.28 30.24 -13.69
C LYS A 5 -23.68 28.76 -13.81
N ASP A 6 -23.00 27.95 -14.63
CA ASP A 6 -23.46 26.59 -14.98
C ASP A 6 -22.56 25.44 -14.52
N THR A 7 -21.51 25.70 -13.74
CA THR A 7 -20.69 24.64 -13.17
C THR A 7 -21.32 24.08 -11.91
N PRO A 8 -21.42 22.76 -11.76
CA PRO A 8 -21.89 22.16 -10.52
C PRO A 8 -20.99 22.64 -9.38
N LYS A 9 -21.57 23.37 -8.42
CA LYS A 9 -20.87 24.03 -7.29
C LYS A 9 -19.86 23.14 -6.56
N LEU A 10 -20.03 21.83 -6.65
CA LEU A 10 -19.16 20.83 -6.02
C LEU A 10 -17.83 20.65 -6.79
N LEU A 11 -17.85 20.74 -8.11
CA LEU A 11 -16.69 20.52 -8.98
C LEU A 11 -15.67 21.66 -8.84
N VAL A 12 -16.15 22.89 -8.72
CA VAL A 12 -15.30 24.06 -8.47
C VAL A 12 -14.67 24.01 -7.09
N LYS A 13 -15.37 23.44 -6.09
CA LYS A 13 -14.90 23.39 -4.70
C LYS A 13 -13.91 22.25 -4.45
N LYS A 14 -14.05 21.07 -5.11
CA LYS A 14 -13.26 19.85 -4.80
C LYS A 14 -12.85 19.08 -6.06
N PRO A 15 -11.98 19.61 -6.92
CA PRO A 15 -11.59 18.95 -8.16
C PRO A 15 -10.89 17.60 -7.96
N LEU A 16 -10.10 17.44 -6.89
CA LEU A 16 -9.40 16.20 -6.56
C LEU A 16 -10.33 15.02 -6.27
N PHE A 17 -11.56 15.29 -5.82
CA PHE A 17 -12.57 14.25 -5.63
C PHE A 17 -12.99 13.59 -6.94
N PHE A 18 -13.14 14.36 -8.01
CA PHE A 18 -13.45 13.80 -9.34
C PHE A 18 -12.26 13.09 -9.97
N ILE A 19 -11.04 13.57 -9.71
CA ILE A 19 -9.82 12.91 -10.17
C ILE A 19 -9.68 11.53 -9.52
N ILE A 20 -9.94 11.38 -8.23
CA ILE A 20 -9.87 10.06 -7.59
C ILE A 20 -10.92 9.10 -8.15
N ILE A 21 -12.13 9.55 -8.44
CA ILE A 21 -13.16 8.74 -9.10
C ILE A 21 -12.66 8.26 -10.47
N SER A 22 -12.04 9.14 -11.24
CA SER A 22 -11.45 8.80 -12.54
C SER A 22 -10.33 7.77 -12.41
N VAL A 23 -9.45 7.91 -11.42
CA VAL A 23 -8.37 6.96 -11.13
C VAL A 23 -8.93 5.58 -10.71
N ILE A 24 -9.93 5.55 -9.83
CA ILE A 24 -10.60 4.31 -9.41
C ILE A 24 -11.28 3.64 -10.61
N SER A 25 -11.97 4.40 -11.45
CA SER A 25 -12.64 3.88 -12.63
C SER A 25 -11.66 3.27 -13.64
N GLY A 26 -10.49 3.88 -13.86
CA GLY A 26 -9.43 3.32 -14.69
C GLY A 26 -8.91 1.96 -14.18
N ASN A 27 -8.78 1.83 -12.86
CA ASN A 27 -8.39 0.59 -12.19
C ASN A 27 -9.44 -0.51 -12.35
N ILE A 28 -10.72 -0.19 -12.10
CA ILE A 28 -11.84 -1.11 -12.25
C ILE A 28 -11.99 -1.57 -13.70
N THR A 29 -11.81 -0.66 -14.67
CA THR A 29 -11.85 -0.99 -16.09
C THR A 29 -10.82 -2.04 -16.46
N TYR A 30 -9.58 -1.92 -15.92
CA TYR A 30 -8.56 -2.95 -16.14
C TYR A 30 -9.01 -4.34 -15.65
N LEU A 31 -9.67 -4.42 -14.48
CA LEU A 31 -10.20 -5.68 -13.96
C LEU A 31 -11.27 -6.30 -14.84
N ILE A 32 -12.22 -5.48 -15.28
CA ILE A 32 -13.32 -5.92 -16.11
C ILE A 32 -12.80 -6.36 -17.48
N SER A 33 -11.82 -5.64 -18.06
CA SER A 33 -11.21 -5.96 -19.35
C SER A 33 -10.62 -7.36 -19.41
N ARG A 34 -10.23 -7.85 -18.26
CA ARG A 34 -9.66 -9.18 -18.14
C ARG A 34 -10.70 -10.30 -18.15
N ASN A 35 -11.90 -10.01 -17.67
CA ASN A 35 -12.97 -11.01 -17.54
C ASN A 35 -13.93 -11.05 -18.75
N SER A 36 -14.20 -9.91 -19.37
CA SER A 36 -15.01 -9.86 -20.59
C SER A 36 -14.79 -8.55 -21.35
N TYR A 37 -14.61 -8.65 -22.67
CA TYR A 37 -14.45 -7.48 -23.54
C TYR A 37 -15.71 -6.60 -23.60
N ILE A 38 -16.88 -7.21 -23.52
CA ILE A 38 -18.18 -6.51 -23.56
C ILE A 38 -18.36 -5.63 -22.32
N GLY A 39 -18.00 -6.13 -21.13
CA GLY A 39 -18.06 -5.37 -19.89
C GLY A 39 -17.18 -4.11 -19.92
N VAL A 40 -16.03 -4.19 -20.59
CA VAL A 40 -15.13 -3.03 -20.79
C VAL A 40 -15.81 -1.95 -21.62
N ILE A 41 -16.42 -2.33 -22.73
CA ILE A 41 -17.08 -1.38 -23.65
C ILE A 41 -18.21 -0.67 -22.90
N VAL A 42 -19.06 -1.41 -22.19
CA VAL A 42 -20.18 -0.84 -21.42
C VAL A 42 -19.67 0.07 -20.31
N PHE A 43 -18.61 -0.30 -19.63
CA PHE A 43 -18.05 0.50 -18.53
C PHE A 43 -17.39 1.79 -19.05
N ILE A 44 -16.60 1.71 -20.12
CA ILE A 44 -15.98 2.89 -20.75
C ILE A 44 -17.06 3.83 -21.30
N THR A 45 -18.06 3.31 -22.00
CA THR A 45 -19.13 4.15 -22.54
C THR A 45 -19.96 4.82 -21.45
N SER A 46 -20.22 4.15 -20.32
CA SER A 46 -20.93 4.76 -19.20
C SER A 46 -20.14 5.90 -18.54
N ILE A 47 -18.82 5.73 -18.39
CA ILE A 47 -17.95 6.79 -17.85
C ILE A 47 -17.87 7.98 -18.81
N ILE A 48 -17.68 7.72 -20.11
CA ILE A 48 -17.64 8.78 -21.13
C ILE A 48 -18.97 9.54 -21.14
N PHE A 49 -20.09 8.85 -21.05
CA PHE A 49 -21.41 9.45 -21.00
C PHE A 49 -21.61 10.32 -19.75
N CYS A 50 -21.26 9.81 -18.56
CA CYS A 50 -21.31 10.59 -17.31
C CYS A 50 -20.38 11.82 -17.36
N ALA A 51 -19.16 11.64 -17.87
CA ALA A 51 -18.21 12.76 -18.01
C ALA A 51 -18.69 13.81 -19.02
N PHE A 52 -19.39 13.40 -20.08
CA PHE A 52 -19.91 14.32 -21.10
C PHE A 52 -21.06 15.18 -20.60
N ILE A 53 -21.92 14.64 -19.74
CA ILE A 53 -23.10 15.35 -19.22
C ILE A 53 -22.73 16.30 -18.06
N LEU A 54 -21.80 15.90 -17.20
CA LEU A 54 -21.62 16.53 -15.87
C LEU A 54 -20.45 17.51 -15.77
N ILE A 55 -19.53 17.61 -16.77
CA ILE A 55 -18.23 18.23 -16.55
C ILE A 55 -17.86 19.26 -17.65
N GLU A 56 -17.27 20.39 -17.24
CA GLU A 56 -16.73 21.39 -18.14
C GLU A 56 -15.66 20.84 -19.11
N LYS A 57 -15.63 21.38 -20.33
CA LYS A 57 -14.77 20.93 -21.44
C LYS A 57 -13.29 20.82 -21.07
N ASN A 58 -12.75 21.79 -20.33
CA ASN A 58 -11.34 21.83 -19.93
C ASN A 58 -10.99 20.78 -18.88
N PHE A 59 -11.93 20.43 -17.99
CA PHE A 59 -11.71 19.46 -16.93
C PHE A 59 -11.85 18.02 -17.41
N ARG A 60 -12.63 17.78 -18.49
CA ARG A 60 -12.79 16.45 -19.12
C ARG A 60 -11.46 15.86 -19.58
N GLY A 61 -10.63 16.66 -20.24
CA GLY A 61 -9.30 16.24 -20.70
C GLY A 61 -8.42 15.77 -19.54
N MET A 62 -8.43 16.50 -18.42
CA MET A 62 -7.65 16.12 -17.25
C MET A 62 -8.14 14.80 -16.63
N LEU A 63 -9.45 14.59 -16.52
CA LEU A 63 -10.00 13.33 -16.02
C LEU A 63 -9.66 12.13 -16.92
N LEU A 64 -9.72 12.30 -18.24
CA LEU A 64 -9.30 11.26 -19.19
C LEU A 64 -7.82 10.91 -19.04
N VAL A 65 -6.94 11.91 -18.85
CA VAL A 65 -5.52 11.65 -18.62
C VAL A 65 -5.31 10.82 -17.34
N PHE A 66 -5.96 11.18 -16.24
CA PHE A 66 -5.83 10.41 -14.98
C PHE A 66 -6.43 9.01 -15.08
N PHE A 67 -7.53 8.84 -15.81
CA PHE A 67 -8.12 7.54 -16.12
C PHE A 67 -7.14 6.66 -16.89
N LEU A 68 -6.60 7.15 -18.00
CA LEU A 68 -5.63 6.43 -18.82
C LEU A 68 -4.36 6.12 -18.04
N PHE A 69 -3.88 7.06 -17.25
CA PHE A 69 -2.69 6.87 -16.44
C PHE A 69 -2.88 5.76 -15.39
N SER A 70 -4.04 5.71 -14.75
CA SER A 70 -4.38 4.64 -13.80
C SER A 70 -4.49 3.28 -14.47
N PHE A 71 -5.16 3.21 -15.62
CA PHE A 71 -5.27 1.99 -16.43
C PHE A 71 -3.90 1.47 -16.87
N VAL A 72 -3.03 2.35 -17.39
CA VAL A 72 -1.67 2.01 -17.81
C VAL A 72 -0.82 1.56 -16.61
N SER A 73 -0.98 2.20 -15.44
CA SER A 73 -0.30 1.78 -14.20
C SER A 73 -0.66 0.34 -13.82
N CYS A 74 -1.94 -0.05 -13.93
CA CYS A 74 -2.38 -1.42 -13.73
C CYS A 74 -1.77 -2.38 -14.75
N LEU A 75 -1.82 -2.03 -16.04
CA LEU A 75 -1.19 -2.82 -17.09
C LEU A 75 0.29 -3.04 -16.78
N PHE A 76 1.01 -1.99 -16.41
CA PHE A 76 2.43 -2.07 -16.09
C PHE A 76 2.71 -2.93 -14.85
N TYR A 77 1.88 -2.81 -13.80
CA TYR A 77 2.03 -3.61 -12.58
C TYR A 77 1.88 -5.10 -12.87
N TYR A 78 0.88 -5.51 -13.66
CA TYR A 78 0.59 -6.92 -13.95
C TYR A 78 1.29 -7.47 -15.21
N SER A 79 2.09 -6.65 -15.94
CA SER A 79 2.84 -7.07 -17.12
C SER A 79 4.19 -7.67 -16.73
N ILE A 80 4.23 -8.92 -16.30
CA ILE A 80 5.49 -9.68 -16.23
C ILE A 80 5.47 -10.72 -17.34
N TYR A 81 6.57 -10.80 -18.09
CA TYR A 81 6.75 -11.84 -19.10
C TYR A 81 7.13 -13.17 -18.45
N GLU A 82 6.52 -14.25 -18.93
CA GLU A 82 6.89 -15.61 -18.54
C GLU A 82 8.24 -15.95 -19.14
N ASN A 83 9.22 -16.27 -18.28
CA ASN A 83 10.51 -16.79 -18.70
C ASN A 83 10.66 -18.24 -18.25
N LYS A 84 11.09 -19.10 -19.18
CA LYS A 84 11.24 -20.54 -18.94
C LYS A 84 12.36 -20.89 -17.96
N SER A 85 13.42 -20.09 -17.87
CA SER A 85 14.47 -20.19 -16.85
C SER A 85 15.27 -18.91 -16.78
N SER A 86 15.30 -18.26 -15.63
CA SER A 86 16.12 -17.08 -15.36
C SER A 86 16.49 -16.98 -13.90
N ILE A 87 17.45 -16.13 -13.58
CA ILE A 87 17.86 -15.84 -12.21
C ILE A 87 16.92 -14.77 -11.67
N TYR A 88 16.26 -15.10 -10.55
CA TYR A 88 15.35 -14.18 -9.86
C TYR A 88 15.94 -13.78 -8.53
N THR A 89 15.83 -12.49 -8.20
CA THR A 89 16.17 -11.95 -6.88
C THR A 89 14.89 -11.43 -6.25
N VAL A 90 14.43 -12.09 -5.19
CA VAL A 90 13.15 -11.82 -4.55
C VAL A 90 13.37 -11.59 -3.05
N ARG A 91 12.74 -10.56 -2.50
CA ARG A 91 12.71 -10.32 -1.06
C ARG A 91 11.51 -11.04 -0.45
N ILE A 92 11.71 -11.75 0.64
CA ILE A 92 10.65 -12.45 1.36
C ILE A 92 9.91 -11.44 2.25
N ASP A 93 8.61 -11.29 2.00
CA ASP A 93 7.78 -10.38 2.77
C ASP A 93 7.01 -11.09 3.89
N SER A 94 6.51 -12.30 3.67
CA SER A 94 5.85 -13.11 4.70
C SER A 94 5.91 -14.61 4.38
N ILE A 95 5.93 -15.43 5.42
CA ILE A 95 5.93 -16.90 5.35
C ILE A 95 4.66 -17.37 6.05
N LYS A 96 3.76 -18.03 5.31
CA LYS A 96 2.62 -18.77 5.84
C LYS A 96 2.84 -20.25 5.63
N LYS A 97 2.18 -21.10 6.41
CA LYS A 97 2.42 -22.57 6.50
C LYS A 97 2.79 -23.28 5.19
N ASN A 98 2.21 -22.88 4.03
CA ASN A 98 2.50 -23.50 2.74
C ASN A 98 2.80 -22.49 1.62
N GLU A 99 2.83 -21.19 1.92
CA GLU A 99 2.95 -20.15 0.92
C GLU A 99 3.96 -19.09 1.37
N VAL A 100 4.94 -18.82 0.55
CA VAL A 100 5.91 -17.76 0.78
C VAL A 100 5.60 -16.61 -0.16
N LEU A 101 5.23 -15.47 0.42
CA LEU A 101 5.04 -14.24 -0.32
C LEU A 101 6.35 -13.49 -0.43
N GLY A 102 6.74 -13.20 -1.67
CA GLY A 102 7.93 -12.42 -1.98
C GLY A 102 7.59 -11.16 -2.77
N ASN A 103 8.53 -10.23 -2.75
CA ASN A 103 8.48 -9.02 -3.54
C ASN A 103 9.56 -9.08 -4.64
N PHE A 104 9.13 -9.15 -5.88
CA PHE A 104 9.96 -9.11 -7.06
C PHE A 104 9.80 -7.78 -7.79
N ARG A 105 10.81 -6.92 -7.72
CA ARG A 105 10.80 -5.58 -8.36
C ARG A 105 9.56 -4.74 -8.03
N GLY A 106 9.12 -4.74 -6.76
CA GLY A 106 7.95 -4.00 -6.31
C GLY A 106 6.60 -4.71 -6.47
N ARG A 107 6.57 -5.92 -7.04
CA ARG A 107 5.36 -6.71 -7.31
C ARG A 107 5.28 -7.92 -6.37
N LYS A 108 4.09 -8.25 -5.89
CA LYS A 108 3.87 -9.41 -5.04
C LYS A 108 3.87 -10.70 -5.89
N VAL A 109 4.63 -11.70 -5.46
CA VAL A 109 4.71 -13.03 -6.09
C VAL A 109 4.68 -14.13 -5.03
N TYR A 110 4.08 -15.27 -5.36
CA TYR A 110 4.25 -16.47 -4.55
C TYR A 110 5.53 -17.19 -4.95
N ILE A 111 6.21 -17.77 -3.98
CA ILE A 111 7.40 -18.56 -4.18
C ILE A 111 7.13 -19.97 -3.66
N ASN A 112 7.29 -20.96 -4.54
CA ASN A 112 7.05 -22.36 -4.27
C ASN A 112 8.37 -23.14 -4.30
N ASN A 113 8.44 -24.29 -3.61
CA ASN A 113 9.61 -25.18 -3.53
C ASN A 113 10.82 -24.51 -2.88
N ILE A 114 10.60 -23.95 -1.69
CA ILE A 114 11.66 -23.31 -0.90
C ILE A 114 12.02 -24.20 0.28
N ASP A 115 13.32 -24.24 0.62
CA ASP A 115 13.80 -24.89 1.83
C ASP A 115 13.27 -24.23 3.10
N SER A 116 13.02 -25.03 4.13
CA SER A 116 12.35 -24.63 5.37
C SER A 116 13.10 -23.61 6.27
N ASN A 117 14.36 -23.30 5.96
CA ASN A 117 15.23 -22.46 6.82
C ASN A 117 15.27 -20.97 6.48
N ILE A 118 14.29 -20.48 5.74
CA ILE A 118 14.28 -19.09 5.26
C ILE A 118 13.47 -18.19 6.21
N LYS A 119 13.99 -16.98 6.47
CA LYS A 119 13.36 -16.01 7.36
C LYS A 119 12.77 -14.83 6.59
N THR A 120 11.75 -14.22 7.18
CA THR A 120 11.14 -12.98 6.63
C THR A 120 12.16 -11.84 6.56
N GLY A 121 12.16 -11.11 5.46
CA GLY A 121 13.10 -10.02 5.21
C GLY A 121 14.40 -10.42 4.51
N GLU A 122 14.65 -11.69 4.29
CA GLU A 122 15.78 -12.17 3.48
C GLU A 122 15.54 -11.95 1.98
N ILE A 123 16.62 -11.80 1.25
CA ILE A 123 16.66 -11.65 -0.21
C ILE A 123 17.22 -12.94 -0.79
N LEU A 124 16.38 -13.66 -1.49
CA LEU A 124 16.68 -14.90 -2.17
C LEU A 124 17.07 -14.64 -3.62
N THR A 125 18.22 -15.19 -4.04
CA THR A 125 18.60 -15.29 -5.44
C THR A 125 18.61 -16.75 -5.85
N PHE A 126 17.81 -17.11 -6.86
CA PHE A 126 17.63 -18.48 -7.29
C PHE A 126 17.42 -18.57 -8.80
N LYS A 127 17.71 -19.75 -9.37
CA LYS A 127 17.24 -20.13 -10.71
C LYS A 127 15.83 -20.70 -10.60
N GLY A 128 14.92 -20.24 -11.44
CA GLY A 128 13.55 -20.73 -11.38
C GLY A 128 12.75 -20.44 -12.64
N LYS A 129 11.49 -20.86 -12.61
CA LYS A 129 10.49 -20.60 -13.65
C LYS A 129 9.42 -19.66 -13.08
N PHE A 130 9.02 -18.68 -13.86
CA PHE A 130 7.88 -17.83 -13.52
C PHE A 130 6.65 -18.32 -14.30
N LYS A 131 5.56 -18.55 -13.58
CA LYS A 131 4.25 -18.86 -14.15
C LYS A 131 3.30 -17.71 -13.81
N LYS A 132 2.73 -17.08 -14.81
CA LYS A 132 1.79 -15.99 -14.63
C LYS A 132 0.46 -16.51 -14.09
N SER A 133 0.08 -16.05 -12.90
CA SER A 133 -1.21 -16.35 -12.27
C SER A 133 -1.62 -15.14 -11.46
N ILE A 134 -2.38 -14.25 -12.08
CA ILE A 134 -2.71 -12.98 -11.48
C ILE A 134 -3.91 -13.14 -10.56
N ASP A 135 -3.71 -12.85 -9.27
CA ASP A 135 -4.78 -12.61 -8.31
C ASP A 135 -4.80 -11.12 -7.95
N VAL A 136 -5.81 -10.45 -8.47
CA VAL A 136 -5.92 -8.99 -8.34
C VAL A 136 -6.26 -8.59 -6.91
N LYS A 137 -7.06 -9.39 -6.19
CA LYS A 137 -7.48 -9.08 -4.82
C LYS A 137 -6.29 -9.01 -3.86
N SER A 138 -5.36 -9.93 -3.99
CA SER A 138 -4.14 -9.96 -3.18
C SER A 138 -2.97 -9.17 -3.78
N GLY A 139 -3.11 -8.70 -5.03
CA GLY A 139 -2.06 -8.01 -5.78
C GLY A 139 -0.93 -8.92 -6.28
N ILE A 140 -1.18 -10.23 -6.36
CA ILE A 140 -0.21 -11.22 -6.77
C ILE A 140 -0.16 -11.30 -8.29
N VAL A 141 1.05 -11.29 -8.85
CA VAL A 141 1.27 -11.32 -10.31
C VAL A 141 1.51 -12.72 -10.84
N GLY A 142 2.03 -13.61 -10.00
CA GLY A 142 2.26 -15.00 -10.40
C GLY A 142 3.03 -15.83 -9.36
N HIS A 143 3.38 -17.04 -9.77
CA HIS A 143 4.12 -18.00 -8.98
C HIS A 143 5.53 -18.18 -9.52
N LEU A 144 6.52 -18.14 -8.65
CA LEU A 144 7.91 -18.47 -8.90
C LEU A 144 8.22 -19.86 -8.35
N PHE A 145 8.65 -20.75 -9.19
CA PHE A 145 9.08 -22.11 -8.82
C PHE A 145 10.60 -22.15 -8.73
N VAL A 146 11.13 -22.35 -7.54
CA VAL A 146 12.57 -22.46 -7.28
C VAL A 146 13.05 -23.81 -7.82
N LYS A 147 14.15 -23.79 -8.60
CA LYS A 147 14.87 -24.99 -9.02
C LYS A 147 16.12 -25.16 -8.20
N ASP A 148 17.00 -24.14 -8.23
CA ASP A 148 18.29 -24.15 -7.56
C ASP A 148 18.45 -22.84 -6.79
N GLN A 149 18.71 -22.92 -5.49
CA GLN A 149 19.04 -21.76 -4.67
C GLN A 149 20.51 -21.40 -4.89
N ILE A 150 20.78 -20.11 -5.21
CA ILE A 150 22.13 -19.65 -5.46
C ILE A 150 22.69 -18.91 -4.25
N LYS A 151 21.90 -18.00 -3.66
CA LYS A 151 22.37 -17.10 -2.61
C LYS A 151 21.25 -16.56 -1.75
N ILE A 152 21.51 -16.49 -0.44
CA ILE A 152 20.65 -15.81 0.54
C ILE A 152 21.43 -14.61 1.06
N LYS A 153 20.80 -13.43 1.03
CA LYS A 153 21.33 -12.20 1.62
C LYS A 153 20.35 -11.65 2.65
N LYS A 154 20.85 -11.10 3.73
CA LYS A 154 20.05 -10.41 4.73
C LYS A 154 19.66 -9.02 4.19
N GLY A 155 18.36 -8.75 4.03
CA GLY A 155 17.86 -7.45 3.64
C GLY A 155 17.62 -6.54 4.85
N TYR A 156 17.35 -5.25 4.64
CA TYR A 156 17.06 -4.31 5.74
C TYR A 156 15.87 -4.76 6.60
N LYS A 157 14.82 -5.35 5.99
CA LYS A 157 13.66 -5.92 6.73
C LYS A 157 14.05 -7.05 7.68
N TYR A 158 15.05 -7.85 7.33
CA TYR A 158 15.57 -8.89 8.22
C TYR A 158 16.09 -8.28 9.54
N TYR A 159 16.86 -7.20 9.46
CA TYR A 159 17.39 -6.55 10.66
C TYR A 159 16.29 -5.89 11.51
N ILE A 160 15.27 -5.33 10.86
CA ILE A 160 14.12 -4.75 11.56
C ILE A 160 13.32 -5.83 12.29
N ASN A 161 13.04 -6.95 11.62
CA ASN A 161 12.34 -8.07 12.25
C ASN A 161 13.15 -8.64 13.43
N ARG A 162 14.46 -8.80 13.24
CA ARG A 162 15.34 -9.24 14.30
C ARG A 162 15.35 -8.27 15.49
N PHE A 163 15.37 -6.98 15.24
CA PHE A 163 15.26 -5.98 16.29
C PHE A 163 13.92 -6.06 17.05
N SER A 164 12.82 -6.33 16.35
CA SER A 164 11.51 -6.53 16.99
C SER A 164 11.47 -7.82 17.83
N GLU A 165 12.19 -8.89 17.40
CA GLU A 165 12.36 -10.13 18.18
C GLU A 165 13.19 -9.90 19.45
N GLU A 166 14.31 -9.21 19.33
CA GLU A 166 15.19 -8.87 20.47
C GLU A 166 14.44 -7.97 21.48
N TYR A 167 13.68 -6.99 21.00
CA TYR A 167 12.81 -6.16 21.83
C TYR A 167 11.74 -6.99 22.56
N PHE A 168 11.06 -7.90 21.84
CA PHE A 168 10.10 -8.81 22.46
C PHE A 168 10.72 -9.65 23.57
N CYS A 169 11.88 -10.28 23.31
CA CYS A 169 12.60 -11.08 24.30
C CYS A 169 12.98 -10.26 25.53
N TYR A 170 13.46 -9.03 25.34
CA TYR A 170 13.85 -8.14 26.43
C TYR A 170 12.65 -7.78 27.32
N ILE A 171 11.51 -7.40 26.74
CA ILE A 171 10.34 -7.01 27.53
C ILE A 171 9.62 -8.22 28.14
N LYS A 172 9.73 -9.40 27.52
CA LYS A 172 9.10 -10.64 28.01
C LYS A 172 9.51 -10.98 29.44
N THR A 173 10.75 -10.69 29.82
CA THR A 173 11.26 -10.92 31.17
C THR A 173 10.61 -10.06 32.23
N SER A 174 10.20 -8.83 31.87
CA SER A 174 9.63 -7.86 32.82
C SER A 174 8.10 -7.84 32.84
N LEU A 175 7.44 -8.00 31.68
CA LEU A 175 5.99 -7.81 31.53
C LEU A 175 5.21 -9.11 31.29
N GLY A 176 5.90 -10.22 31.09
CA GLY A 176 5.31 -11.48 30.70
C GLY A 176 4.95 -11.55 29.21
N GLU A 177 4.70 -12.78 28.71
CA GLU A 177 4.56 -13.05 27.28
C GLU A 177 3.39 -12.31 26.61
N ASN A 178 2.23 -12.32 27.23
CA ASN A 178 1.01 -11.72 26.63
C ASN A 178 1.11 -10.21 26.44
N LYS A 179 1.65 -9.50 27.44
CA LYS A 179 1.79 -8.05 27.39
C LYS A 179 2.89 -7.63 26.43
N SER A 180 3.99 -8.40 26.41
CA SER A 180 5.12 -8.15 25.51
C SER A 180 4.74 -8.36 24.04
N ALA A 181 3.98 -9.41 23.75
CA ALA A 181 3.45 -9.66 22.41
C ALA A 181 2.56 -8.50 21.93
N PHE A 182 1.69 -8.01 22.82
CA PHE A 182 0.81 -6.87 22.51
C PHE A 182 1.62 -5.58 22.25
N LEU A 183 2.57 -5.26 23.11
CA LEU A 183 3.41 -4.07 22.94
C LEU A 183 4.27 -4.13 21.67
N THR A 184 4.86 -5.29 21.38
CA THR A 184 5.63 -5.48 20.14
C THR A 184 4.77 -5.32 18.90
N ALA A 185 3.54 -5.85 18.93
CA ALA A 185 2.59 -5.66 17.83
C ALA A 185 2.19 -4.18 17.65
N LEU A 186 2.03 -3.44 18.74
CA LEU A 186 1.64 -2.03 18.73
C LEU A 186 2.78 -1.13 18.23
N VAL A 187 4.03 -1.39 18.63
CA VAL A 187 5.19 -0.56 18.28
C VAL A 187 5.73 -0.89 16.89
N PHE A 188 5.89 -2.17 16.57
CA PHE A 188 6.50 -2.61 15.30
C PHE A 188 5.48 -3.10 14.26
N GLY A 189 4.20 -3.21 14.63
CA GLY A 189 3.18 -3.79 13.76
C GLY A 189 3.33 -5.31 13.56
N ASN A 190 4.25 -5.94 14.28
CA ASN A 190 4.53 -7.38 14.17
C ASN A 190 3.56 -8.18 15.04
N LYS A 191 2.64 -8.90 14.37
CA LYS A 191 1.60 -9.74 15.01
C LYS A 191 2.02 -11.19 15.23
N ASP A 192 3.25 -11.57 14.86
CA ASP A 192 3.68 -12.97 14.88
C ASP A 192 3.76 -13.52 16.31
N PHE A 193 4.05 -12.65 17.28
CA PHE A 193 4.13 -12.99 18.71
C PHE A 193 2.77 -13.10 19.41
N LEU A 194 1.69 -12.60 18.80
CA LEU A 194 0.35 -12.70 19.37
C LEU A 194 -0.17 -14.14 19.29
N SER A 195 -0.64 -14.68 20.41
CA SER A 195 -1.28 -15.99 20.46
C SER A 195 -2.58 -16.02 19.65
N TYR A 196 -3.02 -17.21 19.25
CA TYR A 196 -4.29 -17.35 18.52
C TYR A 196 -5.50 -16.83 19.33
N SER A 197 -5.54 -17.08 20.64
CA SER A 197 -6.56 -16.58 21.53
C SER A 197 -6.58 -15.04 21.61
N GLN A 198 -5.41 -14.41 21.70
CA GLN A 198 -5.30 -12.95 21.67
C GLN A 198 -5.79 -12.37 20.34
N LYS A 199 -5.40 -12.96 19.19
CA LYS A 199 -5.87 -12.52 17.88
C LYS A 199 -7.39 -12.60 17.76
N ASN A 200 -8.00 -13.70 18.22
CA ASN A 200 -9.44 -13.88 18.20
C ASN A 200 -10.16 -12.88 19.13
N ASN A 201 -9.69 -12.70 20.36
CA ASN A 201 -10.29 -11.76 21.29
C ASN A 201 -10.25 -10.33 20.73
N LEU A 202 -9.13 -9.92 20.15
CA LEU A 202 -8.97 -8.60 19.53
C LEU A 202 -9.85 -8.42 18.28
N SER A 203 -10.02 -9.50 17.51
CA SER A 203 -10.93 -9.52 16.37
C SER A 203 -12.38 -9.40 16.79
N ASN A 204 -12.80 -10.17 17.81
CA ASN A 204 -14.16 -10.14 18.34
C ASN A 204 -14.52 -8.77 18.96
N LEU A 205 -13.55 -8.10 19.57
CA LEU A 205 -13.70 -6.73 20.08
C LEU A 205 -13.65 -5.67 18.97
N GLY A 206 -13.38 -6.06 17.72
CA GLY A 206 -13.22 -5.12 16.60
C GLY A 206 -11.98 -4.22 16.67
N VAL A 207 -11.08 -4.42 17.64
CA VAL A 207 -9.91 -3.56 17.89
C VAL A 207 -8.62 -4.06 17.23
N ILE A 208 -8.68 -5.13 16.44
CA ILE A 208 -7.50 -5.68 15.74
C ILE A 208 -6.84 -4.65 14.81
N HIS A 209 -7.64 -3.69 14.31
CA HIS A 209 -7.16 -2.59 13.48
C HIS A 209 -6.31 -1.56 14.25
N LEU A 210 -6.50 -1.45 15.58
CA LEU A 210 -5.71 -0.55 16.42
C LEU A 210 -4.30 -1.08 16.66
N ILE A 211 -4.11 -2.40 16.58
CA ILE A 211 -2.80 -3.05 16.75
C ILE A 211 -1.97 -2.98 15.46
N CYS A 212 -2.62 -2.85 14.31
CA CYS A 212 -1.90 -2.43 13.12
C CYS A 212 -1.47 -0.98 13.28
N VAL A 213 -0.20 -0.68 13.01
CA VAL A 213 0.24 0.72 13.00
C VAL A 213 -0.65 1.49 12.05
N SER A 214 -1.52 2.31 12.64
CA SER A 214 -2.54 3.08 11.94
C SER A 214 -2.08 4.52 11.69
N GLY A 215 -2.83 5.23 10.87
CA GLY A 215 -2.59 6.65 10.66
C GLY A 215 -2.65 7.48 11.96
N PHE A 216 -3.43 7.03 12.95
CA PHE A 216 -3.50 7.65 14.28
C PHE A 216 -2.14 7.61 14.99
N HIS A 217 -1.45 6.47 14.98
CA HIS A 217 -0.12 6.33 15.60
C HIS A 217 0.89 7.31 14.99
N ILE A 218 0.87 7.48 13.66
CA ILE A 218 1.75 8.42 12.97
C ILE A 218 1.43 9.86 13.34
N SER A 219 0.14 10.20 13.41
CA SER A 219 -0.29 11.56 13.80
C SER A 219 0.10 11.88 15.23
N LEU A 220 -0.10 10.95 16.15
CA LEU A 220 0.26 11.09 17.56
C LEU A 220 1.78 11.19 17.72
N LEU A 221 2.54 10.33 17.06
CA LEU A 221 4.01 10.37 17.05
C LEU A 221 4.50 11.73 16.53
N PHE A 222 3.96 12.20 15.40
CA PHE A 222 4.32 13.51 14.86
C PHE A 222 4.00 14.63 15.83
N MET A 223 2.82 14.64 16.46
CA MET A 223 2.44 15.65 17.44
C MET A 223 3.37 15.68 18.64
N CYS A 224 3.70 14.49 19.20
CA CYS A 224 4.61 14.38 20.33
C CYS A 224 6.01 14.90 19.97
N ILE A 225 6.57 14.46 18.86
CA ILE A 225 7.93 14.85 18.45
C ILE A 225 7.98 16.35 18.09
N ASN A 226 6.95 16.86 17.41
CA ASN A 226 6.90 18.25 16.97
C ASN A 226 6.78 19.25 18.13
N LYS A 227 6.40 18.76 19.33
CA LYS A 227 6.41 19.57 20.56
C LYS A 227 7.83 19.88 21.05
N PHE A 228 8.77 18.98 20.80
CA PHE A 228 10.15 19.08 21.30
C PHE A 228 11.15 19.44 20.18
N LEU A 229 10.84 19.08 18.93
CA LEU A 229 11.71 19.27 17.77
C LEU A 229 11.03 20.11 16.69
N ASN A 230 11.88 20.66 15.81
CA ASN A 230 11.37 21.39 14.64
C ASN A 230 10.57 20.47 13.70
N THR A 231 9.57 21.04 13.04
CA THR A 231 8.65 20.32 12.12
C THR A 231 9.38 19.50 11.04
N LYS A 232 10.52 19.99 10.53
CA LYS A 232 11.33 19.24 9.54
C LYS A 232 11.92 17.95 10.13
N PHE A 233 12.50 18.02 11.33
CA PHE A 233 13.05 16.85 12.01
C PHE A 233 11.96 15.86 12.41
N SER A 234 10.81 16.36 12.85
CA SER A 234 9.67 15.53 13.18
C SER A 234 9.18 14.73 11.98
N LEU A 235 9.11 15.34 10.78
CA LEU A 235 8.78 14.64 9.54
C LEU A 235 9.80 13.56 9.18
N ILE A 236 11.11 13.85 9.33
CA ILE A 236 12.19 12.88 9.03
C ILE A 236 12.09 11.67 9.96
N ILE A 237 11.88 11.88 11.26
CA ILE A 237 11.74 10.80 12.25
C ILE A 237 10.50 9.96 11.95
N CYS A 238 9.36 10.58 11.64
CA CYS A 238 8.14 9.86 11.26
C CYS A 238 8.35 9.03 9.97
N LEU A 239 9.07 9.58 8.98
CA LEU A 239 9.39 8.85 7.75
C LEU A 239 10.26 7.63 8.05
N PHE A 240 11.31 7.81 8.87
CA PHE A 240 12.19 6.72 9.27
C PHE A 240 11.42 5.63 10.02
N TYR A 241 10.52 6.00 10.93
CA TYR A 241 9.65 5.05 11.63
C TYR A 241 8.74 4.28 10.67
N ILE A 242 8.10 4.96 9.68
CA ILE A 242 7.25 4.30 8.68
C ILE A 242 8.05 3.28 7.86
N ILE A 243 9.28 3.62 7.46
CA ILE A 243 10.17 2.70 6.74
C ILE A 243 10.52 1.50 7.63
N SER A 244 10.78 1.73 8.90
CA SER A 244 11.12 0.68 9.87
C SER A 244 10.00 -0.33 10.09
N ILE A 245 8.74 0.08 10.06
CA ILE A 245 7.59 -0.82 10.20
C ILE A 245 7.12 -1.45 8.86
N GLY A 246 7.84 -1.21 7.76
CA GLY A 246 7.56 -1.82 6.45
C GLY A 246 6.55 -1.07 5.58
N CYS A 247 6.34 0.23 5.82
CA CYS A 247 5.49 1.12 5.02
C CYS A 247 4.03 0.65 4.89
N PRO A 248 3.29 0.43 6.00
CA PRO A 248 1.87 0.10 5.92
C PRO A 248 1.11 1.25 5.27
N ILE A 249 0.12 0.91 4.44
CA ILE A 249 -0.62 1.87 3.59
C ILE A 249 -1.27 2.97 4.41
N SER A 250 -1.87 2.61 5.56
CA SER A 250 -2.51 3.55 6.49
C SER A 250 -1.54 4.58 7.05
N ALA A 251 -0.32 4.16 7.39
CA ALA A 251 0.73 5.04 7.91
C ALA A 251 1.28 5.97 6.84
N VAL A 252 1.52 5.45 5.63
CA VAL A 252 1.98 6.27 4.48
C VAL A 252 0.93 7.32 4.11
N ARG A 253 -0.36 6.95 4.09
CA ARG A 253 -1.45 7.91 3.84
C ARG A 253 -1.46 9.04 4.86
N ALA A 254 -1.38 8.71 6.15
CA ALA A 254 -1.36 9.71 7.21
C ALA A 254 -0.14 10.63 7.10
N TYR A 255 1.03 10.08 6.79
CA TYR A 255 2.24 10.86 6.58
C TYR A 255 2.10 11.86 5.42
N ILE A 256 1.55 11.41 4.28
CA ILE A 256 1.29 12.31 3.14
C ILE A 256 0.33 13.43 3.55
N MET A 257 -0.74 13.12 4.30
CA MET A 257 -1.69 14.13 4.77
C MET A 257 -1.05 15.14 5.73
N ILE A 258 -0.20 14.69 6.66
CA ILE A 258 0.57 15.57 7.56
C ILE A 258 1.52 16.46 6.75
N PHE A 259 2.23 15.88 5.78
CA PHE A 259 3.12 16.64 4.91
C PHE A 259 2.36 17.71 4.12
N LEU A 260 1.20 17.39 3.54
CA LEU A 260 0.35 18.34 2.83
C LEU A 260 -0.19 19.44 3.75
N MET A 261 -0.53 19.13 4.99
CA MET A 261 -0.96 20.09 6.00
C MET A 261 0.16 21.11 6.31
N ILE A 262 1.39 20.65 6.44
CA ILE A 262 2.54 21.52 6.70
C ILE A 262 2.85 22.36 5.45
N LEU A 263 2.79 21.73 4.28
CA LEU A 263 3.02 22.42 3.00
C LEU A 263 1.98 23.52 2.75
N SER A 264 0.70 23.28 3.05
CA SER A 264 -0.36 24.27 2.90
C SER A 264 -0.13 25.51 3.76
N LYS A 265 0.31 25.32 5.02
CA LYS A 265 0.71 26.42 5.91
C LYS A 265 1.87 27.25 5.34
N LYS A 266 2.88 26.55 4.76
CA LYS A 266 4.05 27.25 4.16
C LYS A 266 3.69 28.06 2.91
N ILE A 267 2.70 27.61 2.13
CA ILE A 267 2.24 28.28 0.89
C ILE A 267 1.10 29.27 1.20
N SER A 268 0.72 29.44 2.47
CA SER A 268 -0.40 30.33 2.89
C SER A 268 -1.74 29.96 2.21
N ARG A 269 -1.97 28.65 2.01
CA ARG A 269 -3.21 28.10 1.46
C ARG A 269 -4.02 27.40 2.54
N ASN A 270 -5.34 27.51 2.48
CA ASN A 270 -6.22 26.78 3.38
C ASN A 270 -6.09 25.26 3.16
N TYR A 271 -5.84 24.52 4.23
CA TYR A 271 -5.80 23.08 4.21
C TYR A 271 -7.22 22.49 4.13
N ASP A 272 -7.48 21.67 3.11
CA ASP A 272 -8.71 20.88 3.00
C ASP A 272 -8.40 19.39 3.18
N SER A 273 -8.90 18.80 4.26
CA SER A 273 -8.66 17.41 4.63
C SER A 273 -9.15 16.41 3.57
N ILE A 274 -10.28 16.73 2.89
CA ILE A 274 -10.83 15.86 1.84
C ILE A 274 -9.92 15.87 0.62
N SER A 275 -9.46 17.02 0.19
CA SER A 275 -8.52 17.16 -0.93
C SER A 275 -7.18 16.49 -0.63
N ALA A 276 -6.68 16.58 0.61
CA ALA A 276 -5.47 15.90 1.04
C ALA A 276 -5.65 14.37 1.07
N LEU A 277 -6.81 13.89 1.52
CA LEU A 277 -7.17 12.47 1.49
C LEU A 277 -7.22 11.95 0.04
N CYS A 278 -7.90 12.66 -0.86
CA CYS A 278 -7.99 12.29 -2.26
C CYS A 278 -6.60 12.25 -2.93
N LEU A 279 -5.76 13.26 -2.71
CA LEU A 279 -4.41 13.28 -3.27
C LEU A 279 -3.54 12.15 -2.74
N SER A 280 -3.59 11.88 -1.43
CA SER A 280 -2.85 10.76 -0.84
C SER A 280 -3.30 9.41 -1.40
N ALA A 281 -4.61 9.21 -1.61
CA ALA A 281 -5.16 8.00 -2.19
C ALA A 281 -4.76 7.85 -3.66
N ILE A 282 -4.79 8.92 -4.46
CA ILE A 282 -4.35 8.92 -5.86
C ILE A 282 -2.90 8.44 -5.96
N ILE A 283 -1.99 9.01 -5.15
CA ILE A 283 -0.58 8.64 -5.13
C ILE A 283 -0.40 7.14 -4.81
N LEU A 284 -1.13 6.65 -3.81
CA LEU A 284 -1.03 5.25 -3.38
C LEU A 284 -1.60 4.28 -4.42
N ILE A 285 -2.73 4.59 -5.04
CA ILE A 285 -3.37 3.75 -6.07
C ILE A 285 -2.47 3.65 -7.31
N ILE A 286 -1.88 4.77 -7.73
CA ILE A 286 -0.97 4.78 -8.88
C ILE A 286 0.28 3.94 -8.60
N TYR A 287 0.82 4.02 -7.38
CA TYR A 287 2.01 3.25 -7.00
C TYR A 287 1.73 1.76 -6.83
N LYS A 288 0.57 1.41 -6.24
CA LYS A 288 0.15 0.03 -5.98
C LYS A 288 -1.34 -0.13 -6.29
N PRO A 289 -1.70 -0.44 -7.53
CA PRO A 289 -3.11 -0.47 -7.97
C PRO A 289 -3.97 -1.49 -7.21
N TYR A 290 -3.39 -2.55 -6.64
CA TYR A 290 -4.11 -3.55 -5.86
C TYR A 290 -4.62 -3.06 -4.49
N ILE A 291 -4.16 -1.89 -4.01
CA ILE A 291 -4.59 -1.32 -2.71
C ILE A 291 -6.11 -1.15 -2.63
N LEU A 292 -6.78 -0.89 -3.75
CA LEU A 292 -8.24 -0.77 -3.79
C LEU A 292 -8.98 -2.06 -3.39
N TYR A 293 -8.33 -3.21 -3.47
CA TYR A 293 -8.93 -4.54 -3.27
C TYR A 293 -8.41 -5.24 -2.02
N GLU A 294 -7.35 -4.73 -1.42
CA GLU A 294 -6.77 -5.24 -0.18
C GLU A 294 -7.60 -4.70 1.01
N SER A 295 -8.58 -5.49 1.46
CA SER A 295 -9.43 -5.19 2.63
C SER A 295 -8.89 -5.80 3.91
#